data_b98c671048afd2557aecf201c2254c71
#
_entry.id   b98c671048afd2557aecf201c2254c71
#
_cell.length_a   1.000
_cell.length_b   1.000
_cell.length_c   1.000
_cell.angle_alpha   90.00
_cell.angle_beta   90.00
_cell.angle_gamma   90.00
#
_symmetry.space_group_name_H-M   'P 1'
#
loop_
_entity.id
_entity.type
_entity.pdbx_description
1 polymer ?
#
loop_
_entity_poly.entity_id
_entity_poly.type
_entity_poly.pdbx_seq_one_letter_code
_entity_poly.pdbx_strand_id
1 'polypeptide(L)'
;LAVARDLEQKEETIAAVIGDGALSGGMAYEALNNLSILRREKKNMIIILNDNKMSISENVGGMSRYLNDLRSRRSYSEFKENVENALNNIPGVGKSVARTLKKSKDSIKQLFIPGMLFENMGITYYGLVNGHDIYELIHAINRAKQHEGPILIHAITRKGMGYKYAEKNPEKFHGIGPFDKETGEVLAKKTKKTYTDIFAESLVELARENKKVVAITAAMPSGTGLKAFKKHYPKRFFDVGIAEEHAVTFAAGLAAQGMRPVFAVYSSFLQRGYDQVLHDVCIQKLPVFFGIDRSGLVGADGETHQGIFDISYLSHIPNMVLMAPKNEKEMPAMMKFALEYNGPIAMKYPRGSVYDGLSEYNAPIELGKSEMIYEGQDVVILAVGNIMEECEKAVQLLKSQGYNPGLVNVRFIRPMDEEMLHVLSKKYSLI
;
A
#
# COMPACT_ATOMS: atom_id res chain seq x y z
N LEU A 1 -8.82 -6.43 -22.73
CA LEU A 1 -8.58 -5.73 -24.01
C LEU A 1 -8.05 -6.69 -25.07
N ALA A 2 -6.95 -7.46 -24.84
CA ALA A 2 -6.38 -8.36 -25.85
C ALA A 2 -7.40 -9.39 -26.34
N VAL A 3 -8.13 -10.06 -25.42
CA VAL A 3 -9.17 -11.02 -25.77
C VAL A 3 -10.31 -10.37 -26.57
N ALA A 4 -10.76 -9.17 -26.15
CA ALA A 4 -11.83 -8.46 -26.88
C ALA A 4 -11.39 -8.07 -28.30
N ARG A 5 -10.16 -7.55 -28.48
CA ARG A 5 -9.56 -7.31 -29.78
C ARG A 5 -9.64 -8.55 -30.68
N ASP A 6 -9.22 -9.69 -30.12
CA ASP A 6 -9.14 -10.94 -30.90
C ASP A 6 -10.53 -11.49 -31.28
N LEU A 7 -11.51 -11.39 -30.36
CA LEU A 7 -12.90 -11.77 -30.63
C LEU A 7 -13.55 -10.87 -31.69
N GLU A 8 -13.20 -9.58 -31.70
CA GLU A 8 -13.68 -8.63 -32.69
C GLU A 8 -12.85 -8.61 -33.99
N GLN A 9 -11.84 -9.48 -34.09
CA GLN A 9 -10.93 -9.59 -35.25
C GLN A 9 -10.24 -8.26 -35.61
N LYS A 10 -9.91 -7.47 -34.59
CA LYS A 10 -9.20 -6.21 -34.72
C LYS A 10 -7.68 -6.41 -34.68
N GLU A 11 -6.92 -5.43 -35.16
CA GLU A 11 -5.45 -5.50 -35.30
C GLU A 11 -4.68 -4.58 -34.33
N GLU A 12 -5.38 -3.93 -33.37
CA GLU A 12 -4.76 -2.99 -32.46
C GLU A 12 -3.68 -3.67 -31.59
N THR A 13 -2.58 -2.99 -31.39
CA THR A 13 -1.55 -3.41 -30.44
C THR A 13 -2.02 -3.14 -29.02
N ILE A 14 -2.06 -4.15 -28.18
CA ILE A 14 -2.37 -4.02 -26.75
C ILE A 14 -1.08 -4.07 -25.96
N ALA A 15 -0.81 -3.00 -25.20
CA ALA A 15 0.35 -2.91 -24.32
C ALA A 15 -0.08 -2.58 -22.89
N ALA A 16 0.43 -3.32 -21.91
CA ALA A 16 0.28 -3.04 -20.49
C ALA A 16 1.62 -2.56 -19.91
N VAL A 17 1.64 -1.39 -19.28
CA VAL A 17 2.82 -0.89 -18.58
C VAL A 17 2.66 -1.16 -17.09
N ILE A 18 3.63 -1.85 -16.48
CA ILE A 18 3.62 -2.19 -15.06
C ILE A 18 4.94 -1.77 -14.41
N GLY A 19 4.88 -1.16 -13.22
CA GLY A 19 6.06 -0.89 -12.41
C GLY A 19 6.55 -2.15 -11.67
N ASP A 20 7.85 -2.22 -11.41
CA ASP A 20 8.48 -3.34 -10.71
C ASP A 20 7.96 -3.53 -9.28
N GLY A 21 7.59 -2.45 -8.59
CA GLY A 21 6.92 -2.52 -7.27
C GLY A 21 5.56 -3.21 -7.32
N ALA A 22 4.79 -3.00 -8.40
CA ALA A 22 3.47 -3.59 -8.57
C ALA A 22 3.52 -5.11 -8.82
N LEU A 23 4.65 -5.65 -9.24
CA LEU A 23 4.85 -7.11 -9.36
C LEU A 23 4.87 -7.83 -8.00
N SER A 24 4.92 -7.14 -6.88
CA SER A 24 4.76 -7.74 -5.55
C SER A 24 3.30 -8.06 -5.20
N GLY A 25 2.33 -7.50 -5.93
CA GLY A 25 0.91 -7.70 -5.69
C GLY A 25 0.35 -8.99 -6.32
N GLY A 26 -0.58 -9.66 -5.62
CA GLY A 26 -1.18 -10.92 -6.06
C GLY A 26 -1.86 -10.84 -7.43
N MET A 27 -2.59 -9.75 -7.70
CA MET A 27 -3.27 -9.54 -8.99
C MET A 27 -2.32 -9.58 -10.20
N ALA A 28 -1.07 -9.13 -10.04
CA ALA A 28 -0.06 -9.22 -11.09
C ALA A 28 0.29 -10.68 -11.42
N TYR A 29 0.43 -11.53 -10.40
CA TYR A 29 0.68 -12.96 -10.59
C TYR A 29 -0.51 -13.69 -11.22
N GLU A 30 -1.72 -13.35 -10.80
CA GLU A 30 -2.95 -13.89 -11.40
C GLU A 30 -3.02 -13.53 -12.90
N ALA A 31 -2.72 -12.28 -13.25
CA ALA A 31 -2.67 -11.84 -14.64
C ALA A 31 -1.59 -12.57 -15.44
N LEU A 32 -0.36 -12.67 -14.90
CA LEU A 32 0.74 -13.39 -15.55
C LEU A 32 0.39 -14.87 -15.79
N ASN A 33 -0.24 -15.52 -14.79
CA ASN A 33 -0.69 -16.90 -14.93
C ASN A 33 -1.73 -17.06 -16.06
N ASN A 34 -2.69 -16.13 -16.20
CA ASN A 34 -3.69 -16.15 -17.23
C ASN A 34 -3.16 -15.84 -18.64
N LEU A 35 -2.05 -15.11 -18.76
CA LEU A 35 -1.43 -14.81 -20.06
C LEU A 35 -0.94 -16.06 -20.81
N SER A 36 -0.71 -17.18 -20.11
CA SER A 36 -0.37 -18.45 -20.73
C SER A 36 -1.39 -18.93 -21.77
N ILE A 37 -2.66 -18.50 -21.65
CA ILE A 37 -3.74 -18.82 -22.60
C ILE A 37 -3.45 -18.14 -23.95
N LEU A 38 -3.03 -16.88 -23.94
CA LEU A 38 -2.73 -16.12 -25.17
C LEU A 38 -1.56 -16.76 -25.95
N ARG A 39 -0.60 -17.37 -25.24
CA ARG A 39 0.51 -18.08 -25.90
C ARG A 39 0.02 -19.29 -26.73
N ARG A 40 -0.92 -20.07 -26.21
CA ARG A 40 -1.48 -21.24 -26.92
C ARG A 40 -2.18 -20.82 -28.20
N GLU A 41 -2.82 -19.67 -28.18
CA GLU A 41 -3.55 -19.11 -29.32
C GLU A 41 -2.69 -18.22 -30.21
N LYS A 42 -1.37 -18.08 -29.91
CA LYS A 42 -0.40 -17.23 -30.62
C LYS A 42 -0.81 -15.75 -30.68
N LYS A 43 -1.61 -15.29 -29.73
CA LYS A 43 -2.13 -13.92 -29.66
C LYS A 43 -1.16 -12.99 -29.00
N ASN A 44 -0.86 -11.87 -29.64
CA ASN A 44 0.10 -10.89 -29.16
C ASN A 44 -0.47 -10.05 -27.99
N MET A 45 0.34 -9.87 -26.96
CA MET A 45 0.17 -8.86 -25.92
C MET A 45 1.55 -8.42 -25.43
N ILE A 46 1.80 -7.13 -25.40
CA ILE A 46 3.06 -6.55 -24.94
C ILE A 46 2.91 -6.14 -23.45
N ILE A 47 3.86 -6.58 -22.63
CA ILE A 47 4.00 -6.12 -21.25
C ILE A 47 5.29 -5.31 -21.17
N ILE A 48 5.22 -4.07 -20.73
CA ILE A 48 6.38 -3.22 -20.50
C ILE A 48 6.61 -3.13 -19.00
N LEU A 49 7.61 -3.84 -18.49
CA LEU A 49 8.05 -3.76 -17.12
C LEU A 49 8.97 -2.56 -16.94
N ASN A 50 8.47 -1.50 -16.32
CA ASN A 50 9.26 -0.33 -15.95
C ASN A 50 9.96 -0.60 -14.61
N ASP A 51 11.23 -0.98 -14.68
CA ASP A 51 12.03 -1.36 -13.51
C ASP A 51 12.98 -0.22 -13.11
N ASN A 52 12.66 0.43 -12.00
CA ASN A 52 13.46 1.50 -11.39
C ASN A 52 13.89 1.20 -9.94
N LYS A 53 13.67 -0.02 -9.45
CA LYS A 53 13.96 -0.53 -8.09
C LYS A 53 13.10 0.06 -6.98
N MET A 54 12.10 0.86 -7.32
CA MET A 54 11.34 1.63 -6.34
C MET A 54 9.84 1.59 -6.61
N SER A 55 9.09 1.53 -5.51
CA SER A 55 7.70 1.99 -5.42
C SER A 55 7.70 3.45 -4.89
N ILE A 56 7.21 3.71 -3.69
CA ILE A 56 7.50 4.96 -2.95
C ILE A 56 8.93 4.88 -2.40
N SER A 57 9.25 3.82 -1.67
CA SER A 57 10.59 3.46 -1.19
C SER A 57 11.21 2.35 -2.06
N GLU A 58 12.40 1.88 -1.70
CA GLU A 58 13.02 0.72 -2.36
C GLU A 58 12.13 -0.51 -2.24
N ASN A 59 12.01 -1.26 -3.34
CA ASN A 59 11.23 -2.48 -3.38
C ASN A 59 11.85 -3.58 -2.51
N VAL A 60 10.99 -4.38 -1.89
CA VAL A 60 11.38 -5.45 -0.98
C VAL A 60 10.99 -6.83 -1.54
N GLY A 61 11.53 -7.89 -0.93
CA GLY A 61 11.11 -9.27 -1.17
C GLY A 61 11.86 -9.98 -2.29
N GLY A 62 11.39 -11.20 -2.60
CA GLY A 62 12.02 -12.11 -3.54
C GLY A 62 11.99 -11.62 -4.99
N MET A 63 10.88 -11.01 -5.41
CA MET A 63 10.75 -10.45 -6.77
C MET A 63 11.76 -9.32 -7.00
N SER A 64 11.92 -8.40 -6.05
CA SER A 64 12.90 -7.33 -6.13
C SER A 64 14.33 -7.87 -6.24
N ARG A 65 14.65 -8.92 -5.47
CA ARG A 65 15.95 -9.62 -5.57
C ARG A 65 16.13 -10.27 -6.93
N TYR A 66 15.12 -10.97 -7.42
CA TYR A 66 15.14 -11.60 -8.73
C TYR A 66 15.39 -10.58 -9.86
N LEU A 67 14.70 -9.45 -9.86
CA LEU A 67 14.92 -8.39 -10.84
C LEU A 67 16.31 -7.75 -10.71
N ASN A 68 16.83 -7.59 -9.49
CA ASN A 68 18.21 -7.13 -9.25
C ASN A 68 19.23 -8.10 -9.86
N ASP A 69 19.02 -9.41 -9.70
CA ASP A 69 19.90 -10.43 -10.29
C ASP A 69 19.85 -10.39 -11.81
N LEU A 70 18.67 -10.16 -12.42
CA LEU A 70 18.55 -9.96 -13.86
C LEU A 70 19.36 -8.75 -14.35
N ARG A 71 19.28 -7.63 -13.64
CA ARG A 71 20.01 -6.39 -13.99
C ARG A 71 21.53 -6.52 -13.83
N SER A 72 21.99 -7.26 -12.84
CA SER A 72 23.44 -7.41 -12.55
C SER A 72 24.15 -8.33 -13.53
N ARG A 73 23.42 -9.18 -14.22
CA ARG A 73 23.96 -10.04 -15.27
C ARG A 73 24.09 -9.25 -16.58
N ARG A 74 25.17 -8.50 -16.72
CA ARG A 74 25.55 -7.85 -17.98
C ARG A 74 25.54 -8.90 -19.09
N SER A 75 24.77 -8.58 -20.16
CA SER A 75 24.94 -9.19 -21.47
C SER A 75 24.41 -10.61 -21.66
N TYR A 76 23.07 -10.74 -21.55
CA TYR A 76 22.43 -11.91 -22.16
C TYR A 76 22.61 -11.93 -23.69
N SER A 77 22.56 -10.78 -24.37
CA SER A 77 22.82 -10.69 -25.81
C SER A 77 24.26 -11.10 -26.17
N GLU A 78 25.25 -10.62 -25.40
CA GLU A 78 26.66 -11.01 -25.60
C GLU A 78 26.91 -12.48 -25.23
N PHE A 79 26.26 -12.99 -24.17
CA PHE A 79 26.36 -14.40 -23.80
C PHE A 79 25.68 -15.32 -24.84
N LYS A 80 24.53 -14.94 -25.38
CA LYS A 80 23.81 -15.68 -26.42
C LYS A 80 24.59 -15.69 -27.71
N GLU A 81 25.14 -14.53 -28.16
CA GLU A 81 26.01 -14.44 -29.30
C GLU A 81 27.31 -15.24 -29.09
N ASN A 82 27.94 -15.16 -27.92
CA ASN A 82 29.14 -15.91 -27.62
C ASN A 82 28.92 -17.42 -27.58
N VAL A 83 27.77 -17.88 -27.03
CA VAL A 83 27.38 -19.31 -27.02
C VAL A 83 27.01 -19.80 -28.42
N GLU A 84 26.27 -19.00 -29.21
CA GLU A 84 25.93 -19.34 -30.59
C GLU A 84 27.20 -19.34 -31.48
N ASN A 85 28.08 -18.38 -31.28
CA ASN A 85 29.36 -18.32 -32.02
C ASN A 85 30.33 -19.45 -31.58
N ALA A 86 30.37 -19.79 -30.28
CA ALA A 86 31.19 -20.91 -29.79
C ALA A 86 30.67 -22.26 -30.31
N LEU A 87 29.35 -22.46 -30.40
CA LEU A 87 28.74 -23.66 -30.95
C LEU A 87 28.86 -23.79 -32.46
N ASN A 88 28.84 -22.65 -33.17
CA ASN A 88 29.01 -22.63 -34.63
C ASN A 88 30.47 -22.80 -35.06
N ASN A 89 31.43 -22.55 -34.15
CA ASN A 89 32.89 -22.61 -34.45
C ASN A 89 33.56 -23.92 -34.02
N ILE A 90 32.81 -24.98 -33.62
CA ILE A 90 33.38 -26.30 -33.31
C ILE A 90 33.42 -27.13 -34.61
N PRO A 91 34.59 -27.34 -35.24
CA PRO A 91 34.69 -28.19 -36.43
C PRO A 91 34.48 -29.66 -36.05
N GLY A 92 33.53 -30.34 -36.70
CA GLY A 92 33.47 -31.79 -36.70
C GLY A 92 32.49 -32.50 -35.80
N VAL A 93 31.46 -31.79 -35.27
CA VAL A 93 30.45 -32.43 -34.41
C VAL A 93 29.31 -33.03 -35.23
N GLY A 94 29.30 -34.35 -35.38
CA GLY A 94 28.28 -35.11 -36.09
C GLY A 94 26.88 -35.04 -35.43
N LYS A 95 25.82 -35.29 -36.22
CA LYS A 95 24.39 -35.20 -35.84
C LYS A 95 23.96 -35.96 -34.56
N SER A 96 24.73 -36.93 -34.08
CA SER A 96 24.43 -37.68 -32.86
C SER A 96 24.81 -36.93 -31.59
N VAL A 97 25.89 -36.12 -31.62
CA VAL A 97 26.34 -35.32 -30.49
C VAL A 97 25.42 -34.11 -30.33
N ALA A 98 24.84 -33.61 -31.44
CA ALA A 98 23.85 -32.54 -31.41
C ALA A 98 22.55 -32.92 -30.64
N ARG A 99 22.14 -34.20 -30.61
CA ARG A 99 21.00 -34.68 -29.81
C ARG A 99 21.30 -34.78 -28.32
N THR A 100 22.50 -35.19 -27.94
CA THR A 100 22.93 -35.26 -26.53
C THR A 100 23.21 -33.88 -25.99
N LEU A 101 23.80 -32.98 -26.81
CA LEU A 101 23.96 -31.56 -26.51
C LEU A 101 22.62 -30.80 -26.43
N LYS A 102 21.58 -31.22 -27.15
CA LYS A 102 20.25 -30.66 -27.02
C LYS A 102 19.64 -30.93 -25.64
N LYS A 103 19.79 -32.13 -25.07
CA LYS A 103 19.40 -32.43 -23.68
C LYS A 103 20.28 -31.74 -22.64
N SER A 104 21.61 -31.64 -22.87
CA SER A 104 22.52 -30.84 -22.04
C SER A 104 22.29 -29.33 -22.20
N LYS A 105 21.93 -28.89 -23.41
CA LYS A 105 21.56 -27.51 -23.71
C LYS A 105 20.32 -27.07 -22.92
N ASP A 106 19.32 -27.95 -22.76
CA ASP A 106 18.12 -27.65 -21.97
C ASP A 106 18.43 -27.62 -20.46
N SER A 107 19.37 -28.44 -19.96
CA SER A 107 19.83 -28.42 -18.57
C SER A 107 20.76 -27.22 -18.28
N ILE A 108 21.60 -26.84 -19.21
CA ILE A 108 22.47 -25.63 -19.11
C ILE A 108 21.63 -24.37 -19.30
N LYS A 109 20.61 -24.38 -20.19
CA LYS A 109 19.64 -23.30 -20.31
C LYS A 109 18.91 -23.06 -19.02
N GLN A 110 18.50 -24.10 -18.28
CA GLN A 110 17.80 -23.98 -17.01
C GLN A 110 18.62 -23.28 -15.91
N LEU A 111 19.95 -23.35 -15.97
CA LEU A 111 20.85 -22.76 -14.97
C LEU A 111 21.19 -21.27 -15.20
N PHE A 112 20.99 -20.75 -16.42
CA PHE A 112 21.55 -19.45 -16.80
C PHE A 112 20.67 -18.48 -17.60
N ILE A 113 19.36 -18.79 -17.84
CA ILE A 113 18.52 -17.89 -18.65
C ILE A 113 17.91 -16.79 -17.75
N PRO A 114 18.27 -15.50 -17.96
CA PRO A 114 17.56 -14.38 -17.38
C PRO A 114 16.08 -14.43 -17.81
N GLY A 115 15.15 -14.09 -16.89
CA GLY A 115 13.73 -14.06 -17.23
C GLY A 115 13.00 -15.41 -17.17
N MET A 116 13.66 -16.50 -16.69
CA MET A 116 13.06 -17.83 -16.64
C MET A 116 11.71 -17.90 -15.95
N LEU A 117 11.45 -17.05 -14.94
CA LEU A 117 10.14 -16.98 -14.31
C LEU A 117 9.05 -16.67 -15.36
N PHE A 118 9.26 -15.67 -16.18
CA PHE A 118 8.30 -15.25 -17.22
C PHE A 118 8.23 -16.29 -18.34
N GLU A 119 9.36 -16.82 -18.80
CA GLU A 119 9.41 -17.85 -19.83
C GLU A 119 8.68 -19.13 -19.40
N ASN A 120 8.82 -19.57 -18.16
CA ASN A 120 8.12 -20.72 -17.60
C ASN A 120 6.60 -20.49 -17.49
N MET A 121 6.19 -19.23 -17.31
CA MET A 121 4.78 -18.83 -17.35
C MET A 121 4.26 -18.63 -18.78
N GLY A 122 5.08 -18.91 -19.79
CA GLY A 122 4.67 -18.80 -21.19
C GLY A 122 4.75 -17.39 -21.77
N ILE A 123 5.45 -16.48 -21.11
CA ILE A 123 5.66 -15.09 -21.53
C ILE A 123 7.08 -14.95 -22.05
N THR A 124 7.25 -14.58 -23.32
CA THR A 124 8.59 -14.38 -23.86
C THR A 124 9.26 -13.19 -23.20
N TYR A 125 10.46 -13.40 -22.66
CA TYR A 125 11.22 -12.34 -22.02
C TYR A 125 12.14 -11.66 -23.03
N TYR A 126 11.95 -10.36 -23.22
CA TYR A 126 12.83 -9.50 -23.99
C TYR A 126 13.67 -8.65 -23.03
N GLY A 127 14.96 -8.96 -23.01
CA GLY A 127 15.91 -8.53 -21.99
C GLY A 127 16.05 -7.03 -21.78
N LEU A 128 17.13 -6.62 -21.11
CA LEU A 128 17.28 -5.26 -20.59
C LEU A 128 17.31 -4.21 -21.69
N VAL A 129 16.32 -3.32 -21.68
CA VAL A 129 16.19 -2.18 -22.58
C VAL A 129 16.43 -0.90 -21.78
N ASN A 130 17.22 0.04 -22.29
CA ASN A 130 17.38 1.33 -21.64
C ASN A 130 16.08 2.16 -21.77
N GLY A 131 15.31 2.26 -20.69
CA GLY A 131 14.04 2.96 -20.66
C GLY A 131 14.15 4.50 -20.75
N HIS A 132 15.36 5.06 -20.75
CA HIS A 132 15.62 6.48 -21.03
C HIS A 132 16.07 6.75 -22.47
N ASP A 133 16.27 5.70 -23.29
CA ASP A 133 16.56 5.81 -24.70
C ASP A 133 15.30 5.53 -25.53
N ILE A 134 14.74 6.58 -26.11
CA ILE A 134 13.50 6.50 -26.90
C ILE A 134 13.66 5.64 -28.16
N TYR A 135 14.83 5.61 -28.77
CA TYR A 135 15.09 4.82 -29.97
C TYR A 135 15.19 3.34 -29.66
N GLU A 136 15.84 2.99 -28.55
CA GLU A 136 15.91 1.61 -28.07
C GLU A 136 14.51 1.08 -27.67
N LEU A 137 13.69 1.90 -27.01
CA LEU A 137 12.31 1.57 -26.71
C LEU A 137 11.46 1.36 -27.97
N ILE A 138 11.56 2.25 -28.96
CA ILE A 138 10.83 2.12 -30.23
C ILE A 138 11.24 0.82 -30.93
N HIS A 139 12.52 0.51 -30.98
CA HIS A 139 13.01 -0.73 -31.58
C HIS A 139 12.45 -1.98 -30.85
N ALA A 140 12.50 -1.99 -29.52
CA ALA A 140 11.99 -3.08 -28.71
C ALA A 140 10.47 -3.28 -28.91
N ILE A 141 9.68 -2.19 -28.91
CA ILE A 141 8.23 -2.24 -29.13
C ILE A 141 7.92 -2.73 -30.54
N ASN A 142 8.60 -2.24 -31.58
CA ASN A 142 8.36 -2.69 -32.93
C ASN A 142 8.67 -4.17 -33.12
N ARG A 143 9.72 -4.68 -32.48
CA ARG A 143 10.02 -6.11 -32.46
C ARG A 143 8.93 -6.91 -31.71
N ALA A 144 8.48 -6.39 -30.57
CA ALA A 144 7.42 -7.03 -29.77
C ALA A 144 6.08 -7.08 -30.50
N LYS A 145 5.75 -6.10 -31.34
CA LYS A 145 4.53 -6.08 -32.17
C LYS A 145 4.46 -7.25 -33.16
N GLN A 146 5.62 -7.75 -33.61
CA GLN A 146 5.72 -8.87 -34.56
C GLN A 146 5.79 -10.23 -33.87
N HIS A 147 5.77 -10.27 -32.54
CA HIS A 147 5.89 -11.50 -31.76
C HIS A 147 4.57 -12.25 -31.68
N GLU A 148 4.59 -13.57 -31.84
CA GLU A 148 3.45 -14.44 -31.60
C GLU A 148 3.35 -14.83 -30.11
N GLY A 149 2.29 -14.42 -29.43
CA GLY A 149 2.06 -14.65 -28.00
C GLY A 149 2.46 -13.47 -27.10
N PRO A 150 2.33 -13.61 -25.79
CA PRO A 150 2.67 -12.56 -24.83
C PRO A 150 4.20 -12.38 -24.75
N ILE A 151 4.62 -11.12 -24.71
CA ILE A 151 6.02 -10.73 -24.61
C ILE A 151 6.21 -9.65 -23.56
N LEU A 152 7.22 -9.79 -22.70
CA LEU A 152 7.60 -8.83 -21.68
C LEU A 152 8.88 -8.10 -22.07
N ILE A 153 8.79 -6.78 -22.25
CA ILE A 153 9.92 -5.88 -22.42
C ILE A 153 10.35 -5.40 -21.04
N HIS A 154 11.58 -5.73 -20.63
CA HIS A 154 12.15 -5.27 -19.36
C HIS A 154 12.90 -3.96 -19.56
N ALA A 155 12.24 -2.82 -19.31
CA ALA A 155 12.78 -1.49 -19.44
C ALA A 155 13.39 -1.03 -18.11
N ILE A 156 14.68 -0.73 -18.12
CA ILE A 156 15.40 -0.20 -16.96
C ILE A 156 15.34 1.31 -16.98
N THR A 157 14.82 1.88 -15.88
CA THR A 157 14.76 3.31 -15.69
C THR A 157 15.39 3.72 -14.35
N ARG A 158 15.55 5.02 -14.15
CA ARG A 158 15.99 5.62 -12.90
C ARG A 158 14.96 6.65 -12.46
N LYS A 159 14.37 6.44 -11.29
CA LYS A 159 13.37 7.35 -10.73
C LYS A 159 13.98 8.74 -10.48
N GLY A 160 13.29 9.78 -10.96
CA GLY A 160 13.75 11.16 -10.84
C GLY A 160 14.79 11.60 -11.89
N MET A 161 15.08 10.76 -12.88
CA MET A 161 16.07 11.06 -13.94
C MET A 161 15.82 12.42 -14.61
N GLY A 162 16.89 13.20 -14.77
CA GLY A 162 16.85 14.54 -15.33
C GLY A 162 16.67 15.69 -14.32
N TYR A 163 16.41 15.36 -13.05
CA TYR A 163 16.35 16.37 -11.98
C TYR A 163 17.23 15.95 -10.79
N LYS A 164 18.36 16.64 -10.62
CA LYS A 164 19.43 16.27 -9.66
C LYS A 164 18.96 16.01 -8.22
N TYR A 165 17.94 16.74 -7.74
CA TYR A 165 17.42 16.57 -6.38
C TYR A 165 16.51 15.34 -6.25
N ALA A 166 15.70 15.05 -7.29
CA ALA A 166 14.90 13.85 -7.35
C ALA A 166 15.76 12.59 -7.51
N GLU A 167 16.85 12.65 -8.27
CA GLU A 167 17.79 11.54 -8.39
C GLU A 167 18.50 11.21 -7.06
N LYS A 168 18.78 12.23 -6.24
CA LYS A 168 19.41 12.05 -4.92
C LYS A 168 18.42 11.56 -3.86
N ASN A 169 17.16 11.95 -3.95
CA ASN A 169 16.11 11.58 -2.98
C ASN A 169 14.78 11.32 -3.69
N PRO A 170 14.68 10.22 -4.46
CA PRO A 170 13.51 9.92 -5.27
C PRO A 170 12.24 9.69 -4.44
N GLU A 171 12.36 9.28 -3.19
CA GLU A 171 11.23 9.11 -2.27
C GLU A 171 10.59 10.46 -1.91
N LYS A 172 11.39 11.50 -1.59
CA LYS A 172 10.90 12.86 -1.30
C LYS A 172 10.09 13.42 -2.47
N PHE A 173 10.53 13.16 -3.70
CA PHE A 173 9.93 13.70 -4.91
C PHE A 173 8.85 12.81 -5.54
N HIS A 174 8.49 11.69 -4.91
CA HIS A 174 7.40 10.82 -5.42
C HIS A 174 6.02 11.50 -5.36
N GLY A 175 5.74 12.24 -4.29
CA GLY A 175 4.47 12.96 -4.10
C GLY A 175 4.72 14.26 -3.35
N ILE A 176 5.65 15.10 -3.86
CA ILE A 176 6.03 16.35 -3.24
C ILE A 176 5.01 17.45 -3.55
N GLY A 177 4.68 18.28 -2.55
CA GLY A 177 3.92 19.52 -2.77
C GLY A 177 4.72 20.57 -3.54
N PRO A 178 4.20 21.79 -3.71
CA PRO A 178 4.92 22.88 -4.37
C PRO A 178 6.31 23.10 -3.77
N PHE A 179 7.33 23.12 -4.61
CA PHE A 179 8.73 23.26 -4.20
C PHE A 179 9.50 24.19 -5.13
N ASP A 180 10.59 24.76 -4.64
CA ASP A 180 11.53 25.54 -5.44
C ASP A 180 12.38 24.61 -6.31
N LYS A 181 12.31 24.76 -7.64
CA LYS A 181 13.00 23.88 -8.59
C LYS A 181 14.51 24.04 -8.58
N GLU A 182 15.05 25.22 -8.17
CA GLU A 182 16.50 25.50 -8.15
C GLU A 182 17.16 24.89 -6.90
N THR A 183 16.43 24.82 -5.79
CA THR A 183 16.93 24.30 -4.51
C THR A 183 16.40 22.91 -4.15
N GLY A 184 15.26 22.49 -4.71
CA GLY A 184 14.53 21.28 -4.34
C GLY A 184 13.87 21.37 -2.96
N GLU A 185 13.74 22.58 -2.39
CA GLU A 185 13.12 22.80 -1.08
C GLU A 185 11.61 22.99 -1.20
N VAL A 186 10.86 22.38 -0.26
CA VAL A 186 9.39 22.50 -0.20
C VAL A 186 9.04 23.91 0.27
N LEU A 187 8.14 24.59 -0.44
CA LEU A 187 7.73 25.96 -0.14
C LEU A 187 6.87 26.03 1.14
N ALA A 188 6.03 25.03 1.36
CA ALA A 188 5.19 24.97 2.57
C ALA A 188 5.97 24.45 3.77
N LYS A 189 6.08 25.26 4.82
CA LYS A 189 6.65 24.82 6.12
C LYS A 189 5.58 24.12 6.93
N LYS A 190 5.92 22.96 7.49
CA LYS A 190 5.07 22.24 8.45
C LYS A 190 5.06 23.03 9.77
N THR A 191 3.91 23.55 10.15
CA THR A 191 3.77 24.40 11.36
C THR A 191 3.18 23.65 12.55
N LYS A 192 2.42 22.59 12.32
CA LYS A 192 1.80 21.75 13.36
C LYS A 192 2.12 20.27 13.12
N LYS A 193 2.08 19.46 14.17
CA LYS A 193 2.10 18.00 14.05
C LYS A 193 0.90 17.50 13.25
N THR A 194 1.08 16.39 12.55
CA THR A 194 -0.01 15.71 11.87
C THR A 194 -0.46 14.49 12.66
N TYR A 195 -1.64 13.96 12.36
CA TYR A 195 -2.10 12.69 12.93
C TYR A 195 -1.09 11.55 12.69
N THR A 196 -0.47 11.51 11.52
CA THR A 196 0.58 10.52 11.20
C THR A 196 1.81 10.68 12.11
N ASP A 197 2.19 11.92 12.49
CA ASP A 197 3.31 12.13 13.44
C ASP A 197 2.96 11.61 14.82
N ILE A 198 1.76 11.93 15.32
CA ILE A 198 1.29 11.45 16.64
C ILE A 198 1.22 9.92 16.66
N PHE A 199 0.68 9.31 15.60
CA PHE A 199 0.66 7.86 15.45
C PHE A 199 2.06 7.26 15.52
N ALA A 200 3.01 7.81 14.77
CA ALA A 200 4.38 7.32 14.70
C ALA A 200 5.10 7.41 16.05
N GLU A 201 5.03 8.58 16.71
CA GLU A 201 5.64 8.82 18.02
C GLU A 201 5.04 7.87 19.07
N SER A 202 3.71 7.81 19.15
CA SER A 202 3.01 6.96 20.11
C SER A 202 3.30 5.47 19.92
N LEU A 203 3.36 4.99 18.66
CA LEU A 203 3.65 3.60 18.38
C LEU A 203 5.07 3.21 18.83
N VAL A 204 6.06 4.09 18.67
CA VAL A 204 7.44 3.88 19.14
C VAL A 204 7.46 3.75 20.66
N GLU A 205 6.75 4.62 21.38
CA GLU A 205 6.69 4.60 22.86
C GLU A 205 5.97 3.33 23.36
N LEU A 206 4.82 3.00 22.81
CA LEU A 206 4.06 1.79 23.17
C LEU A 206 4.84 0.51 22.89
N ALA A 207 5.64 0.49 21.80
CA ALA A 207 6.51 -0.64 21.48
C ALA A 207 7.74 -0.76 22.39
N ARG A 208 8.14 0.33 23.05
CA ARG A 208 9.17 0.29 24.10
C ARG A 208 8.66 -0.47 25.33
N GLU A 209 7.43 -0.22 25.72
CA GLU A 209 6.78 -0.85 26.87
C GLU A 209 6.35 -2.30 26.57
N ASN A 210 5.88 -2.58 25.36
CA ASN A 210 5.40 -3.90 24.96
C ASN A 210 6.22 -4.48 23.83
N LYS A 211 7.06 -5.49 24.13
CA LYS A 211 7.94 -6.15 23.16
C LYS A 211 7.18 -7.00 22.14
N LYS A 212 5.89 -7.29 22.36
CA LYS A 212 5.03 -8.03 21.43
C LYS A 212 4.51 -7.17 20.28
N VAL A 213 4.60 -5.84 20.40
CA VAL A 213 4.18 -4.91 19.34
C VAL A 213 5.10 -5.04 18.14
N VAL A 214 4.53 -5.32 16.99
CA VAL A 214 5.18 -5.37 15.68
C VAL A 214 4.44 -4.47 14.71
N ALA A 215 5.15 -3.82 13.79
CA ALA A 215 4.57 -2.90 12.83
C ALA A 215 4.70 -3.44 11.39
N ILE A 216 3.61 -3.37 10.64
CA ILE A 216 3.50 -3.86 9.28
C ILE A 216 3.05 -2.69 8.39
N THR A 217 3.60 -2.61 7.19
CA THR A 217 3.15 -1.70 6.13
C THR A 217 3.23 -2.37 4.76
N ALA A 218 2.50 -1.84 3.80
CA ALA A 218 2.52 -2.29 2.41
C ALA A 218 3.16 -1.19 1.53
N ALA A 219 4.50 -1.18 1.43
CA ALA A 219 5.31 -0.24 0.65
C ALA A 219 5.19 1.26 1.04
N MET A 220 4.68 1.55 2.24
CA MET A 220 4.39 2.93 2.68
C MET A 220 5.04 3.32 4.03
N PRO A 221 6.30 2.99 4.31
CA PRO A 221 6.88 3.24 5.64
C PRO A 221 6.94 4.73 5.99
N SER A 222 7.11 5.61 5.00
CA SER A 222 7.10 7.07 5.20
C SER A 222 5.70 7.63 5.33
N GLY A 223 4.81 7.21 4.44
CA GLY A 223 3.45 7.72 4.39
C GLY A 223 2.63 7.40 5.64
N THR A 224 2.90 6.28 6.29
CA THR A 224 2.25 5.84 7.54
C THR A 224 3.05 6.19 8.80
N GLY A 225 4.17 6.93 8.68
CA GLY A 225 5.02 7.31 9.81
C GLY A 225 5.92 6.20 10.37
N LEU A 226 5.90 5.00 9.81
CA LEU A 226 6.61 3.83 10.35
C LEU A 226 8.13 3.86 10.16
N LYS A 227 8.70 4.87 9.48
CA LYS A 227 10.17 5.04 9.43
C LYS A 227 10.81 5.16 10.82
N ALA A 228 10.17 5.87 11.73
CA ALA A 228 10.63 6.00 13.09
C ALA A 228 10.65 4.63 13.80
N PHE A 229 9.58 3.86 13.67
CA PHE A 229 9.49 2.50 14.20
C PHE A 229 10.57 1.58 13.62
N LYS A 230 10.75 1.57 12.31
CA LYS A 230 11.81 0.81 11.63
C LYS A 230 13.20 1.13 12.18
N LYS A 231 13.48 2.41 12.45
CA LYS A 231 14.78 2.86 13.00
C LYS A 231 15.02 2.32 14.40
N HIS A 232 14.01 2.34 15.28
CA HIS A 232 14.14 1.91 16.68
C HIS A 232 14.03 0.38 16.84
N TYR A 233 13.17 -0.26 16.06
CA TYR A 233 12.82 -1.68 16.18
C TYR A 233 12.89 -2.44 14.86
N PRO A 234 14.05 -2.50 14.16
CA PRO A 234 14.16 -3.04 12.80
C PRO A 234 13.73 -4.52 12.70
N LYS A 235 13.89 -5.31 13.77
CA LYS A 235 13.48 -6.72 13.81
C LYS A 235 11.98 -6.92 14.04
N ARG A 236 11.26 -5.87 14.39
CA ARG A 236 9.81 -5.87 14.64
C ARG A 236 9.05 -5.04 13.59
N PHE A 237 9.73 -4.64 12.53
CA PHE A 237 9.17 -3.90 11.41
C PHE A 237 9.16 -4.79 10.17
N PHE A 238 8.01 -4.82 9.48
CA PHE A 238 7.81 -5.60 8.27
C PHE A 238 7.19 -4.72 7.17
N ASP A 239 7.86 -4.64 6.04
CA ASP A 239 7.33 -4.08 4.80
C ASP A 239 7.10 -5.25 3.84
N VAL A 240 5.87 -5.45 3.42
CA VAL A 240 5.49 -6.59 2.57
C VAL A 240 5.44 -6.24 1.08
N GLY A 241 5.82 -5.02 0.70
CA GLY A 241 5.62 -4.51 -0.66
C GLY A 241 4.17 -4.10 -0.91
N ILE A 242 3.79 -3.91 -2.18
CA ILE A 242 2.41 -3.54 -2.55
C ILE A 242 1.54 -4.82 -2.50
N ALA A 243 1.21 -5.26 -1.29
CA ALA A 243 0.52 -6.52 -1.03
C ALA A 243 -0.33 -6.42 0.25
N GLU A 244 -1.36 -5.59 0.23
CA GLU A 244 -2.22 -5.31 1.39
C GLU A 244 -2.94 -6.56 1.88
N GLU A 245 -3.39 -7.42 0.97
CA GLU A 245 -4.03 -8.70 1.27
C GLU A 245 -3.10 -9.58 2.11
N HIS A 246 -1.85 -9.72 1.66
CA HIS A 246 -0.82 -10.46 2.38
C HIS A 246 -0.50 -9.83 3.75
N ALA A 247 -0.45 -8.49 3.83
CA ALA A 247 -0.19 -7.78 5.09
C ALA A 247 -1.22 -8.14 6.17
N VAL A 248 -2.50 -8.24 5.81
CA VAL A 248 -3.57 -8.62 6.74
C VAL A 248 -3.42 -10.07 7.19
N THR A 249 -3.24 -11.02 6.27
CA THR A 249 -3.03 -12.44 6.59
C THR A 249 -1.76 -12.65 7.43
N PHE A 250 -0.68 -11.93 7.11
CA PHE A 250 0.57 -11.95 7.89
C PHE A 250 0.35 -11.41 9.31
N ALA A 251 -0.40 -10.32 9.46
CA ALA A 251 -0.78 -9.80 10.78
C ALA A 251 -1.61 -10.83 11.56
N ALA A 252 -2.57 -11.50 10.92
CA ALA A 252 -3.37 -12.56 11.54
C ALA A 252 -2.47 -13.70 12.07
N GLY A 253 -1.50 -14.16 11.28
CA GLY A 253 -0.56 -15.20 11.69
C GLY A 253 0.29 -14.78 12.90
N LEU A 254 0.77 -13.54 12.95
CA LEU A 254 1.50 -12.98 14.09
C LEU A 254 0.63 -12.89 15.34
N ALA A 255 -0.62 -12.44 15.19
CA ALA A 255 -1.56 -12.34 16.30
C ALA A 255 -1.94 -13.72 16.86
N ALA A 256 -2.12 -14.72 16.03
CA ALA A 256 -2.39 -16.10 16.43
C ALA A 256 -1.25 -16.70 17.28
N GLN A 257 -0.01 -16.21 17.11
CA GLN A 257 1.16 -16.58 17.91
C GLN A 257 1.41 -15.64 19.09
N GLY A 258 0.42 -14.81 19.47
CA GLY A 258 0.46 -13.97 20.66
C GLY A 258 1.25 -12.67 20.52
N MET A 259 1.59 -12.26 19.29
CA MET A 259 2.09 -10.90 19.03
C MET A 259 0.95 -9.88 19.02
N ARG A 260 1.30 -8.60 19.02
CA ARG A 260 0.38 -7.47 18.88
C ARG A 260 0.70 -6.70 17.60
N PRO A 261 0.27 -7.20 16.44
CA PRO A 261 0.56 -6.58 15.16
C PRO A 261 -0.26 -5.31 14.95
N VAL A 262 0.42 -4.28 14.44
CA VAL A 262 -0.15 -3.02 13.99
C VAL A 262 0.06 -2.93 12.49
N PHE A 263 -1.01 -3.01 11.72
CA PHE A 263 -0.96 -2.78 10.29
C PHE A 263 -1.34 -1.33 9.99
N ALA A 264 -0.34 -0.51 9.62
CA ALA A 264 -0.54 0.87 9.23
C ALA A 264 -0.69 0.97 7.71
N VAL A 265 -1.84 1.47 7.28
CA VAL A 265 -2.27 1.45 5.88
C VAL A 265 -3.17 2.65 5.57
N TYR A 266 -3.19 3.10 4.30
CA TYR A 266 -4.16 4.10 3.87
C TYR A 266 -5.57 3.50 3.74
N SER A 267 -6.56 4.29 4.10
CA SER A 267 -7.98 3.89 4.06
C SER A 267 -8.39 3.29 2.71
N SER A 268 -8.07 3.96 1.60
CA SER A 268 -8.37 3.48 0.25
C SER A 268 -7.64 2.19 -0.13
N PHE A 269 -6.44 1.95 0.42
CA PHE A 269 -5.64 0.76 0.08
C PHE A 269 -6.05 -0.47 0.87
N LEU A 270 -6.56 -0.29 2.11
CA LEU A 270 -7.08 -1.41 2.89
C LEU A 270 -8.27 -2.10 2.21
N GLN A 271 -8.98 -1.43 1.30
CA GLN A 271 -10.06 -2.04 0.51
C GLN A 271 -9.61 -3.31 -0.24
N ARG A 272 -8.33 -3.40 -0.65
CA ARG A 272 -7.78 -4.59 -1.29
C ARG A 272 -7.73 -5.81 -0.38
N GLY A 273 -7.59 -5.59 0.93
CA GLY A 273 -7.53 -6.63 1.94
C GLY A 273 -8.85 -6.90 2.66
N TYR A 274 -9.99 -6.47 2.12
CA TYR A 274 -11.31 -6.59 2.76
C TYR A 274 -11.65 -8.03 3.15
N ASP A 275 -11.47 -8.98 2.23
CA ASP A 275 -11.76 -10.39 2.48
C ASP A 275 -10.88 -10.95 3.60
N GLN A 276 -9.58 -10.64 3.60
CA GLN A 276 -8.65 -11.08 4.62
C GLN A 276 -8.95 -10.45 5.99
N VAL A 277 -9.39 -9.19 6.05
CA VAL A 277 -9.85 -8.56 7.29
C VAL A 277 -11.05 -9.33 7.86
N LEU A 278 -12.02 -9.66 7.03
CA LEU A 278 -13.19 -10.45 7.42
C LEU A 278 -12.79 -11.86 7.84
N HIS A 279 -12.17 -12.61 6.94
CA HIS A 279 -11.95 -14.05 7.04
C HIS A 279 -10.79 -14.40 7.98
N ASP A 280 -9.60 -13.78 7.79
CA ASP A 280 -8.41 -14.19 8.50
C ASP A 280 -8.31 -13.58 9.90
N VAL A 281 -8.88 -12.39 10.10
CA VAL A 281 -8.78 -11.64 11.35
C VAL A 281 -10.09 -11.65 12.16
N CYS A 282 -11.19 -11.18 11.57
CA CYS A 282 -12.40 -10.88 12.34
C CYS A 282 -13.20 -12.13 12.73
N ILE A 283 -13.34 -13.12 11.85
CA ILE A 283 -14.01 -14.39 12.18
C ILE A 283 -13.25 -15.09 13.33
N GLN A 284 -11.93 -15.04 13.32
CA GLN A 284 -11.07 -15.63 14.34
C GLN A 284 -10.89 -14.76 15.59
N LYS A 285 -11.43 -13.54 15.60
CA LYS A 285 -11.30 -12.55 16.68
C LYS A 285 -9.85 -12.26 17.08
N LEU A 286 -8.94 -12.26 16.12
CA LEU A 286 -7.52 -12.06 16.39
C LEU A 286 -7.21 -10.60 16.75
N PRO A 287 -6.31 -10.34 17.72
CA PRO A 287 -5.97 -9.01 18.19
C PRO A 287 -5.02 -8.29 17.22
N VAL A 288 -5.55 -7.90 16.07
CA VAL A 288 -4.88 -7.07 15.06
C VAL A 288 -5.36 -5.63 15.18
N PHE A 289 -4.43 -4.70 15.30
CA PHE A 289 -4.70 -3.28 15.28
C PHE A 289 -4.45 -2.69 13.90
N PHE A 290 -5.50 -2.17 13.27
CA PHE A 290 -5.44 -1.46 11.99
C PHE A 290 -5.34 0.05 12.24
N GLY A 291 -4.17 0.65 11.96
CA GLY A 291 -3.95 2.09 11.95
C GLY A 291 -4.28 2.65 10.56
N ILE A 292 -5.49 3.20 10.40
CA ILE A 292 -6.03 3.62 9.10
C ILE A 292 -5.79 5.10 8.88
N ASP A 293 -4.74 5.41 8.13
CA ASP A 293 -4.37 6.77 7.74
C ASP A 293 -5.14 7.22 6.48
N ARG A 294 -5.22 8.50 6.21
CA ARG A 294 -5.93 9.09 5.05
C ARG A 294 -7.41 8.73 5.00
N SER A 295 -8.06 8.67 6.16
CA SER A 295 -9.50 8.47 6.24
C SER A 295 -10.25 9.75 5.86
N GLY A 296 -11.37 9.61 5.16
CA GLY A 296 -12.15 10.74 4.65
C GLY A 296 -11.58 11.36 3.38
N LEU A 297 -11.85 12.64 3.15
CA LEU A 297 -11.37 13.38 1.99
C LEU A 297 -9.91 13.77 2.17
N VAL A 298 -9.07 13.48 1.16
CA VAL A 298 -7.61 13.68 1.24
C VAL A 298 -7.06 14.65 0.17
N GLY A 299 -7.92 15.37 -0.53
CA GLY A 299 -7.59 16.43 -1.48
C GLY A 299 -6.27 16.33 -2.25
N ALA A 300 -5.16 16.58 -1.57
CA ALA A 300 -3.83 16.64 -2.17
C ALA A 300 -3.29 15.29 -2.71
N ASP A 301 -3.86 14.14 -2.34
CA ASP A 301 -3.42 12.81 -2.81
C ASP A 301 -4.17 12.38 -4.09
N GLY A 302 -5.16 13.14 -4.54
CA GLY A 302 -5.93 12.91 -5.76
C GLY A 302 -7.09 11.92 -5.60
N GLU A 303 -7.80 11.68 -6.70
CA GLU A 303 -9.08 10.94 -6.71
C GLU A 303 -8.96 9.47 -6.29
N THR A 304 -7.83 8.83 -6.52
CA THR A 304 -7.60 7.41 -6.20
C THR A 304 -7.30 7.14 -4.73
N HIS A 305 -7.12 8.19 -3.91
CA HIS A 305 -6.71 8.07 -2.52
C HIS A 305 -7.79 8.48 -1.51
N GLN A 306 -9.00 8.82 -1.98
CA GLN A 306 -10.09 9.24 -1.10
C GLN A 306 -10.52 8.10 -0.17
N GLY A 307 -10.39 8.31 1.14
CA GLY A 307 -10.67 7.32 2.18
C GLY A 307 -12.10 7.39 2.72
N ILE A 308 -13.09 7.50 1.83
CA ILE A 308 -14.50 7.75 2.21
C ILE A 308 -15.31 6.50 2.49
N PHE A 309 -14.78 5.30 2.20
CA PHE A 309 -15.52 4.06 2.31
C PHE A 309 -15.18 3.23 3.55
N ASP A 310 -14.19 3.62 4.36
CA ASP A 310 -13.69 2.83 5.47
C ASP A 310 -14.77 2.53 6.54
N ILE A 311 -15.59 3.50 6.89
CA ILE A 311 -16.72 3.27 7.81
C ILE A 311 -17.68 2.24 7.23
N SER A 312 -18.02 2.39 5.94
CA SER A 312 -18.98 1.51 5.28
C SER A 312 -18.51 0.05 5.26
N TYR A 313 -17.28 -0.21 4.79
CA TYR A 313 -16.84 -1.60 4.66
C TYR A 313 -16.34 -2.23 5.96
N LEU A 314 -15.90 -1.44 6.96
CA LEU A 314 -15.45 -1.98 8.25
C LEU A 314 -16.59 -2.16 9.25
N SER A 315 -17.60 -1.27 9.24
CA SER A 315 -18.65 -1.29 10.24
C SER A 315 -19.57 -2.51 10.14
N HIS A 316 -19.70 -3.17 8.98
CA HIS A 316 -20.52 -4.37 8.84
C HIS A 316 -19.73 -5.69 9.05
N ILE A 317 -18.38 -5.63 9.15
CA ILE A 317 -17.59 -6.83 9.44
C ILE A 317 -17.83 -7.28 10.89
N PRO A 318 -18.22 -8.56 11.14
CA PRO A 318 -18.42 -9.06 12.49
C PRO A 318 -17.18 -8.92 13.37
N ASN A 319 -17.37 -8.63 14.65
CA ASN A 319 -16.34 -8.49 15.67
C ASN A 319 -15.36 -7.29 15.48
N MET A 320 -15.42 -6.56 14.37
CA MET A 320 -14.58 -5.38 14.17
C MET A 320 -14.99 -4.25 15.12
N VAL A 321 -14.02 -3.73 15.86
CA VAL A 321 -14.15 -2.47 16.61
C VAL A 321 -13.61 -1.33 15.75
N LEU A 322 -14.36 -0.24 15.61
CA LEU A 322 -13.97 0.92 14.83
C LEU A 322 -14.06 2.20 15.66
N MET A 323 -12.97 2.93 15.77
CA MET A 323 -12.86 4.15 16.57
C MET A 323 -12.11 5.26 15.82
N ALA A 324 -12.31 6.51 16.28
CA ALA A 324 -11.65 7.68 15.72
C ALA A 324 -11.33 8.72 16.82
N PRO A 325 -10.06 9.15 16.97
CA PRO A 325 -9.65 10.09 18.00
C PRO A 325 -10.07 11.52 17.64
N LYS A 326 -10.53 12.30 18.64
CA LYS A 326 -10.90 13.70 18.48
C LYS A 326 -9.70 14.64 18.35
N ASN A 327 -8.60 14.35 19.07
CA ASN A 327 -7.45 15.25 19.16
C ASN A 327 -6.11 14.51 19.42
N GLU A 328 -5.03 15.29 19.57
CA GLU A 328 -3.68 14.76 19.77
C GLU A 328 -3.49 13.99 21.07
N LYS A 329 -4.24 14.31 22.15
CA LYS A 329 -4.14 13.59 23.43
C LYS A 329 -4.93 12.29 23.45
N GLU A 330 -6.08 12.26 22.79
CA GLU A 330 -6.93 11.06 22.74
C GLU A 330 -6.32 9.96 21.86
N MET A 331 -5.61 10.33 20.78
CA MET A 331 -5.03 9.36 19.86
C MET A 331 -4.05 8.37 20.54
N PRO A 332 -3.06 8.79 21.34
CA PRO A 332 -2.19 7.86 22.06
C PRO A 332 -2.94 6.98 23.05
N ALA A 333 -3.97 7.52 23.73
CA ALA A 333 -4.81 6.75 24.66
C ALA A 333 -5.61 5.65 23.93
N MET A 334 -6.18 5.97 22.77
CA MET A 334 -6.86 4.99 21.92
C MET A 334 -5.89 3.93 21.37
N MET A 335 -4.68 4.30 20.97
CA MET A 335 -3.65 3.36 20.52
C MET A 335 -3.25 2.39 21.63
N LYS A 336 -3.10 2.88 22.86
CA LYS A 336 -2.82 2.02 24.03
C LYS A 336 -3.99 1.04 24.25
N PHE A 337 -5.22 1.55 24.27
CA PHE A 337 -6.42 0.72 24.38
C PHE A 337 -6.47 -0.36 23.26
N ALA A 338 -6.17 0.03 22.01
CA ALA A 338 -6.17 -0.92 20.88
C ALA A 338 -5.15 -2.05 21.02
N LEU A 339 -3.97 -1.76 21.57
CA LEU A 339 -2.93 -2.77 21.81
C LEU A 339 -3.24 -3.69 22.99
N GLU A 340 -4.05 -3.24 23.93
CA GLU A 340 -4.53 -4.03 25.09
C GLU A 340 -5.79 -4.82 24.75
N TYR A 341 -6.59 -4.36 23.79
CA TYR A 341 -7.84 -5.01 23.37
C TYR A 341 -7.58 -6.40 22.77
N ASN A 342 -8.40 -7.38 23.18
CA ASN A 342 -8.20 -8.77 22.77
C ASN A 342 -9.12 -9.18 21.61
N GLY A 343 -9.08 -8.44 20.53
CA GLY A 343 -9.87 -8.66 19.32
C GLY A 343 -9.46 -7.70 18.20
N PRO A 344 -10.10 -7.79 17.02
CA PRO A 344 -9.81 -6.91 15.89
C PRO A 344 -10.29 -5.50 16.16
N ILE A 345 -9.41 -4.53 15.93
CA ILE A 345 -9.71 -3.11 16.18
C ILE A 345 -9.06 -2.22 15.13
N ALA A 346 -9.81 -1.24 14.65
CA ALA A 346 -9.37 -0.24 13.71
C ALA A 346 -9.51 1.16 14.31
N MET A 347 -8.46 1.98 14.16
CA MET A 347 -8.49 3.40 14.47
C MET A 347 -8.26 4.19 13.19
N LYS A 348 -9.24 5.00 12.81
CA LYS A 348 -9.18 5.84 11.61
C LYS A 348 -8.83 7.28 11.95
N TYR A 349 -8.01 7.91 11.11
CA TYR A 349 -7.62 9.31 11.25
C TYR A 349 -7.30 9.93 9.88
N PRO A 350 -7.51 11.26 9.73
CA PRO A 350 -7.36 11.92 8.44
C PRO A 350 -5.90 12.24 8.14
N ARG A 351 -5.63 12.62 6.90
CA ARG A 351 -4.44 13.35 6.53
C ARG A 351 -4.56 14.82 6.98
N GLY A 352 -3.56 15.34 7.68
CA GLY A 352 -3.52 16.76 8.04
C GLY A 352 -3.00 17.03 9.44
N SER A 353 -3.07 18.28 9.84
CA SER A 353 -2.70 18.71 11.18
C SER A 353 -3.65 18.14 12.22
N VAL A 354 -3.11 17.71 13.34
CA VAL A 354 -3.93 17.24 14.45
C VAL A 354 -4.58 18.42 15.17
N TYR A 355 -5.82 18.22 15.61
CA TYR A 355 -6.52 19.17 16.48
C TYR A 355 -5.96 19.08 17.90
N ASP A 356 -5.71 20.23 18.53
CA ASP A 356 -5.09 20.38 19.86
C ASP A 356 -6.07 20.87 20.95
N GLY A 357 -7.30 21.24 20.57
CA GLY A 357 -8.35 21.69 21.49
C GLY A 357 -9.02 20.54 22.27
N LEU A 358 -9.87 20.91 23.23
CA LEU A 358 -10.63 20.00 24.10
C LEU A 358 -9.74 19.00 24.87
N SER A 359 -8.51 19.42 25.17
CA SER A 359 -7.51 18.59 25.85
C SER A 359 -7.81 18.31 27.31
N GLU A 360 -8.68 19.11 27.94
CA GLU A 360 -9.20 18.93 29.30
C GLU A 360 -10.18 17.77 29.40
N TYR A 361 -10.85 17.41 28.30
CA TYR A 361 -11.75 16.26 28.21
C TYR A 361 -10.92 15.02 27.88
N ASN A 362 -10.64 14.23 28.88
CA ASN A 362 -9.72 13.07 28.79
C ASN A 362 -10.21 11.86 29.60
N ALA A 363 -11.51 11.62 29.62
CA ALA A 363 -12.08 10.45 30.26
C ALA A 363 -11.42 9.14 29.74
N PRO A 364 -11.27 8.10 30.57
CA PRO A 364 -10.69 6.83 30.15
C PRO A 364 -11.35 6.28 28.88
N ILE A 365 -10.56 5.59 28.04
CA ILE A 365 -11.11 4.93 26.86
C ILE A 365 -11.69 3.58 27.28
N GLU A 366 -12.99 3.46 27.15
CA GLU A 366 -13.74 2.24 27.40
C GLU A 366 -14.48 1.80 26.14
N LEU A 367 -14.55 0.48 25.90
CA LEU A 367 -15.17 -0.07 24.70
C LEU A 367 -16.60 0.41 24.52
N GLY A 368 -16.88 1.04 23.39
CA GLY A 368 -18.21 1.51 23.02
C GLY A 368 -18.74 2.65 23.89
N LYS A 369 -17.89 3.37 24.64
CA LYS A 369 -18.32 4.51 25.45
C LYS A 369 -17.91 5.83 24.81
N SER A 370 -18.90 6.72 24.73
CA SER A 370 -18.77 8.11 24.32
C SER A 370 -18.33 9.01 25.46
N GLU A 371 -17.92 10.24 25.16
CA GLU A 371 -17.56 11.24 26.15
C GLU A 371 -18.41 12.50 25.98
N MET A 372 -19.12 12.91 27.02
CA MET A 372 -19.82 14.19 27.05
C MET A 372 -18.81 15.32 27.14
N ILE A 373 -18.79 16.20 26.14
CA ILE A 373 -17.94 17.40 26.12
C ILE A 373 -18.70 18.58 26.72
N TYR A 374 -19.88 18.90 26.19
CA TYR A 374 -20.73 19.95 26.71
C TYR A 374 -22.16 19.42 26.93
N GLU A 375 -22.70 19.70 28.09
CA GLU A 375 -24.11 19.51 28.31
C GLU A 375 -24.91 20.69 27.79
N GLY A 376 -26.10 20.45 27.26
CA GLY A 376 -27.02 21.44 26.76
C GLY A 376 -28.45 21.07 27.02
N GLN A 377 -29.40 21.78 26.37
CA GLN A 377 -30.84 21.57 26.53
C GLN A 377 -31.57 21.51 25.18
N ASP A 378 -31.13 22.28 24.18
CA ASP A 378 -31.89 22.48 22.93
C ASP A 378 -31.56 21.41 21.88
N VAL A 379 -30.33 21.25 21.58
CA VAL A 379 -29.77 20.34 20.54
C VAL A 379 -28.50 19.70 21.05
N VAL A 380 -28.23 18.46 20.64
CA VAL A 380 -26.95 17.81 20.91
C VAL A 380 -26.27 17.41 19.59
N ILE A 381 -25.00 17.70 19.48
CA ILE A 381 -24.16 17.35 18.33
C ILE A 381 -23.35 16.09 18.69
N LEU A 382 -23.49 15.03 17.90
CA LEU A 382 -22.67 13.82 18.00
C LEU A 382 -21.53 13.90 17.00
N ALA A 383 -20.31 14.06 17.48
CA ALA A 383 -19.12 14.23 16.65
C ALA A 383 -18.20 13.01 16.69
N VAL A 384 -17.58 12.65 15.57
CA VAL A 384 -16.68 11.51 15.41
C VAL A 384 -15.33 11.95 14.88
N GLY A 385 -14.28 11.76 15.66
CA GLY A 385 -12.93 12.00 15.22
C GLY A 385 -12.63 13.49 14.90
N ASN A 386 -11.94 13.76 13.81
CA ASN A 386 -11.44 15.08 13.45
C ASN A 386 -12.51 16.14 13.17
N ILE A 387 -13.78 15.76 12.92
CA ILE A 387 -14.88 16.72 12.78
C ILE A 387 -15.17 17.48 14.07
N MET A 388 -14.64 17.01 15.19
CA MET A 388 -14.84 17.61 16.52
C MET A 388 -14.46 19.09 16.54
N GLU A 389 -13.38 19.50 15.84
CA GLU A 389 -12.99 20.91 15.74
C GLU A 389 -14.08 21.78 15.13
N GLU A 390 -14.70 21.32 14.06
CA GLU A 390 -15.78 22.04 13.39
C GLU A 390 -17.07 22.01 14.22
N CYS A 391 -17.35 20.91 14.91
CA CYS A 391 -18.47 20.80 15.82
C CYS A 391 -18.35 21.73 17.03
N GLU A 392 -17.13 21.92 17.56
CA GLU A 392 -16.87 22.91 18.61
C GLU A 392 -17.16 24.33 18.14
N LYS A 393 -16.70 24.70 16.92
CA LYS A 393 -17.04 26.01 16.31
C LYS A 393 -18.54 26.19 16.14
N ALA A 394 -19.24 25.13 15.70
CA ALA A 394 -20.70 25.15 15.57
C ALA A 394 -21.41 25.36 16.92
N VAL A 395 -20.94 24.72 17.99
CA VAL A 395 -21.42 24.93 19.36
C VAL A 395 -21.27 26.42 19.77
N GLN A 396 -20.11 27.03 19.53
CA GLN A 396 -19.89 28.45 19.85
C GLN A 396 -20.83 29.37 19.03
N LEU A 397 -21.05 29.06 17.77
CA LEU A 397 -22.00 29.81 16.92
C LEU A 397 -23.42 29.69 17.46
N LEU A 398 -23.89 28.51 17.78
CA LEU A 398 -25.23 28.31 18.36
C LEU A 398 -25.39 29.04 19.70
N LYS A 399 -24.38 28.99 20.57
CA LYS A 399 -24.39 29.76 21.84
C LYS A 399 -24.52 31.28 21.60
N SER A 400 -23.85 31.80 20.58
CA SER A 400 -23.95 33.23 20.23
C SER A 400 -25.34 33.63 19.73
N GLN A 401 -26.12 32.68 19.25
CA GLN A 401 -27.52 32.85 18.81
C GLN A 401 -28.54 32.59 19.93
N GLY A 402 -28.09 32.33 21.15
CA GLY A 402 -28.96 32.14 22.30
C GLY A 402 -29.39 30.67 22.55
N TYR A 403 -28.88 29.72 21.82
CA TYR A 403 -29.13 28.30 22.05
C TYR A 403 -28.18 27.73 23.12
N ASN A 404 -28.58 26.62 23.73
CA ASN A 404 -27.79 25.86 24.68
C ASN A 404 -27.49 24.45 24.13
N PRO A 405 -26.53 24.32 23.17
CA PRO A 405 -26.21 23.05 22.55
C PRO A 405 -25.34 22.15 23.44
N GLY A 406 -25.60 20.83 23.37
CA GLY A 406 -24.69 19.81 23.85
C GLY A 406 -23.69 19.35 22.77
N LEU A 407 -22.58 18.75 23.20
CA LEU A 407 -21.58 18.15 22.31
C LEU A 407 -21.08 16.85 22.90
N VAL A 408 -21.10 15.79 22.12
CA VAL A 408 -20.63 14.45 22.49
C VAL A 408 -19.55 14.00 21.54
N ASN A 409 -18.43 13.56 22.08
CA ASN A 409 -17.40 12.81 21.34
C ASN A 409 -17.79 11.33 21.31
N VAL A 410 -18.22 10.83 20.17
CA VAL A 410 -18.70 9.46 19.98
C VAL A 410 -17.60 8.42 20.18
N ARG A 411 -16.34 8.75 19.88
CA ARG A 411 -15.17 7.86 20.00
C ARG A 411 -15.26 6.58 19.18
N PHE A 412 -16.29 5.75 19.44
CA PHE A 412 -16.49 4.45 18.80
C PHE A 412 -17.64 4.53 17.79
N ILE A 413 -17.30 4.26 16.52
CA ILE A 413 -18.31 4.11 15.46
C ILE A 413 -18.97 2.74 15.58
N ARG A 414 -18.18 1.76 16.07
CA ARG A 414 -18.64 0.41 16.37
C ARG A 414 -17.80 -0.21 17.51
N PRO A 415 -18.43 -0.76 18.57
CA PRO A 415 -19.86 -0.60 18.90
C PRO A 415 -20.18 0.84 19.26
N MET A 416 -21.40 1.28 18.99
CA MET A 416 -21.87 2.61 19.38
C MET A 416 -22.37 2.60 20.83
N ASP A 417 -22.30 3.75 21.51
CA ASP A 417 -22.79 3.91 22.89
C ASP A 417 -24.32 4.03 22.93
N GLU A 418 -25.02 2.89 22.94
CA GLU A 418 -26.48 2.83 22.95
C GLU A 418 -27.08 3.47 24.23
N GLU A 419 -26.39 3.34 25.36
CA GLU A 419 -26.82 3.94 26.62
C GLU A 419 -26.83 5.47 26.55
N MET A 420 -25.73 6.05 26.05
CA MET A 420 -25.64 7.49 25.82
C MET A 420 -26.69 7.96 24.83
N LEU A 421 -26.88 7.27 23.71
CA LEU A 421 -27.91 7.61 22.71
C LEU A 421 -29.32 7.57 23.33
N HIS A 422 -29.60 6.59 24.17
CA HIS A 422 -30.90 6.49 24.86
C HIS A 422 -31.13 7.66 25.83
N VAL A 423 -30.09 8.07 26.58
CA VAL A 423 -30.17 9.24 27.47
C VAL A 423 -30.38 10.52 26.65
N LEU A 424 -29.62 10.71 25.58
CA LEU A 424 -29.72 11.89 24.73
C LEU A 424 -31.07 12.01 24.03
N SER A 425 -31.63 10.90 23.53
CA SER A 425 -32.93 10.89 22.86
C SER A 425 -34.11 11.27 23.77
N LYS A 426 -33.95 11.14 25.10
CA LYS A 426 -34.95 11.59 26.09
C LYS A 426 -34.76 13.05 26.50
N LYS A 427 -33.50 13.54 26.44
CA LYS A 427 -33.16 14.87 26.95
C LYS A 427 -33.26 15.95 25.86
N TYR A 428 -32.94 15.64 24.65
CA TYR A 428 -32.85 16.60 23.55
C TYR A 428 -33.95 16.35 22.53
N SER A 429 -34.50 17.44 22.01
CA SER A 429 -35.51 17.39 20.93
C SER A 429 -34.89 17.18 19.55
N LEU A 430 -33.59 17.50 19.40
CA LEU A 430 -32.82 17.36 18.17
C LEU A 430 -31.44 16.77 18.49
N ILE A 431 -31.08 15.75 17.73
CA ILE A 431 -29.77 15.10 17.77
C ILE A 431 -29.11 15.22 16.40
#